data_58cf172953a766c32dcd44ba59f9d312
#
_entry.id   58cf172953a766c32dcd44ba59f9d312
#
_cell.length_a   1.000
_cell.length_b   1.000
_cell.length_c   1.000
_cell.angle_alpha   90.00
_cell.angle_beta   90.00
_cell.angle_gamma   90.00
#
_symmetry.space_group_name_H-M   'P 1'
#
loop_
_entity.id
_entity.type
_entity.pdbx_description
1 polymer ?
#
loop_
_entity_poly.entity_id
_entity_poly.type
_entity_poly.pdbx_seq_one_letter_code
_entity_poly.pdbx_strand_id
1 'polypeptide(L)'
;MAIAQSDSEDSELEEGETDLIYDARIDNLCSFLESEIHPLYSLVRSLKKGVAFHHGGLLDVARLEVEDLFVDGAIRNLVCTSTLLQGVNLPADRMIVISPKIGDYELSHFDFLNLIGRAGRINTSLYGEIFCIQLVDEEWAEDKIESNETKEIQSSVLRKLNEYSESVVSYIDVYTEDIIDAQGDLKAVTLASYLRSQFLVDREHYDKIISNSNLTSNQIRVMTNRLEALEDVLKVPKDIVYKNPFIDPLLIDQLYFLVESEGVNKWMIDKYPRVRSGVADPNVEFQFMNYYNQYKSIVTRLDDIFGIEKEINYKEDGVSRKSSYYVSIFKLVNDSHKWMQGRNYRFFIDDMVTKKLTSKGISVDYKKIDGITNFVTTHINTNLTFILVKYLSLWADVVSSFMTEEERTLNAFFLNLSSMLEMGSYDPQVLEVMAYGINRSTAIELLKKQKMKSEQTTWQYLMQYNLDRLSPLHRKYLQRAGFGSSKPA
;
A
#
# COMPACT_ATOMS: atom_id res chain seq x y z
N MET A 1 5.53 15.88 -13.45
CA MET A 1 6.27 15.39 -14.62
C MET A 1 5.47 15.70 -15.87
N ALA A 2 5.94 16.61 -16.70
CA ALA A 2 5.25 16.99 -17.94
C ALA A 2 5.73 16.08 -19.07
N ILE A 3 4.81 15.32 -19.65
CA ILE A 3 5.00 14.76 -20.98
C ILE A 3 4.67 15.89 -21.92
N ALA A 4 5.65 16.38 -22.68
CA ALA A 4 5.42 17.36 -23.72
C ALA A 4 4.45 16.78 -24.75
N GLN A 5 3.24 17.33 -24.82
CA GLN A 5 2.42 17.27 -26.01
C GLN A 5 2.79 18.49 -26.86
N SER A 6 3.52 18.28 -27.94
CA SER A 6 3.53 19.21 -29.04
C SER A 6 2.36 18.84 -29.94
N ASP A 7 1.28 19.61 -29.83
CA ASP A 7 0.34 19.74 -30.95
C ASP A 7 0.90 20.84 -31.87
N SER A 8 1.05 20.46 -33.12
CA SER A 8 1.19 21.28 -34.32
C SER A 8 2.44 22.14 -34.43
N GLU A 9 3.36 21.68 -35.26
CA GLU A 9 3.71 22.33 -36.54
C GLU A 9 4.67 21.38 -37.27
N ASP A 10 4.31 21.06 -38.51
CA ASP A 10 5.07 20.25 -39.44
C ASP A 10 6.45 20.89 -39.68
N SER A 11 7.47 20.33 -39.06
CA SER A 11 8.82 20.36 -39.56
C SER A 11 9.19 18.92 -39.87
N GLU A 12 9.41 18.64 -41.15
CA GLU A 12 9.98 17.42 -41.68
C GLU A 12 11.32 17.13 -40.94
N LEU A 13 11.23 16.43 -39.83
CA LEU A 13 12.35 15.68 -39.27
C LEU A 13 12.34 14.37 -40.04
N GLU A 14 13.43 14.14 -40.81
CA GLU A 14 13.69 12.86 -41.45
C GLU A 14 13.34 11.73 -40.48
N GLU A 15 12.37 10.93 -40.87
CA GLU A 15 12.03 9.65 -40.21
C GLU A 15 13.27 8.74 -40.34
N GLY A 16 14.18 8.84 -39.39
CA GLY A 16 15.07 7.74 -39.09
C GLY A 16 14.18 6.61 -38.65
N GLU A 17 13.91 5.62 -39.52
CA GLU A 17 13.36 4.33 -39.18
C GLU A 17 14.19 3.76 -38.02
N THR A 18 13.80 4.07 -36.81
CA THR A 18 14.21 3.26 -35.65
C THR A 18 13.53 1.93 -35.83
N ASP A 19 14.26 0.92 -36.32
CA ASP A 19 13.90 -0.49 -36.24
C ASP A 19 13.50 -0.76 -34.80
N LEU A 20 12.18 -0.69 -34.51
CA LEU A 20 11.61 -1.15 -33.25
C LEU A 20 11.88 -2.65 -33.22
N ILE A 21 12.90 -3.06 -32.47
CA ILE A 21 13.19 -4.46 -32.26
C ILE A 21 11.91 -5.04 -31.64
N TYR A 22 11.21 -5.85 -32.42
CA TYR A 22 10.01 -6.54 -31.97
C TYR A 22 10.41 -7.49 -30.84
N ASP A 23 9.93 -7.23 -29.61
CA ASP A 23 10.13 -8.10 -28.48
C ASP A 23 8.78 -8.65 -28.01
N ALA A 24 8.58 -9.95 -28.20
CA ALA A 24 7.35 -10.64 -27.81
C ALA A 24 7.00 -10.46 -26.31
N ARG A 25 7.98 -10.11 -25.45
CA ARG A 25 7.73 -9.83 -24.03
C ARG A 25 6.91 -8.57 -23.84
N ILE A 26 7.05 -7.57 -24.71
CA ILE A 26 6.24 -6.35 -24.69
C ILE A 26 4.78 -6.71 -24.97
N ASP A 27 4.50 -7.55 -25.97
CA ASP A 27 3.14 -7.98 -26.26
C ASP A 27 2.53 -8.82 -25.13
N ASN A 28 3.36 -9.66 -24.47
CA ASN A 28 2.92 -10.40 -23.31
C ASN A 28 2.54 -9.49 -22.14
N LEU A 29 3.33 -8.45 -21.88
CA LEU A 29 3.02 -7.44 -20.87
C LEU A 29 1.77 -6.63 -21.26
N CYS A 30 1.64 -6.21 -22.51
CA CYS A 30 0.44 -5.53 -23.00
C CYS A 30 -0.82 -6.39 -22.80
N SER A 31 -0.78 -7.66 -23.18
CA SER A 31 -1.90 -8.58 -23.02
C SER A 31 -2.28 -8.77 -21.55
N PHE A 32 -1.30 -8.86 -20.65
CA PHE A 32 -1.52 -8.91 -19.21
C PHE A 32 -2.20 -7.62 -18.71
N LEU A 33 -1.68 -6.44 -19.07
CA LEU A 33 -2.23 -5.16 -18.68
C LEU A 33 -3.67 -4.95 -19.21
N GLU A 34 -3.93 -5.38 -20.45
CA GLU A 34 -5.26 -5.33 -21.05
C GLU A 34 -6.26 -6.23 -20.29
N SER A 35 -5.82 -7.36 -19.76
CA SER A 35 -6.67 -8.29 -18.99
C SER A 35 -6.84 -7.89 -17.51
N GLU A 36 -5.77 -7.44 -16.87
CA GLU A 36 -5.77 -7.13 -15.43
C GLU A 36 -6.18 -5.70 -15.09
N ILE A 37 -6.00 -4.76 -16.04
CA ILE A 37 -6.31 -3.34 -15.86
C ILE A 37 -7.38 -2.90 -16.86
N HIS A 38 -6.97 -2.52 -18.08
CA HIS A 38 -7.91 -2.06 -19.11
C HIS A 38 -7.21 -1.89 -20.47
N PRO A 39 -7.87 -2.21 -21.64
CA PRO A 39 -7.26 -2.02 -22.97
C PRO A 39 -6.88 -0.56 -23.29
N LEU A 40 -7.58 0.41 -22.70
CA LEU A 40 -7.26 1.84 -22.84
C LEU A 40 -6.31 2.35 -21.76
N TYR A 41 -5.57 1.51 -21.07
CA TYR A 41 -4.55 1.95 -20.12
C TYR A 41 -3.34 2.52 -20.87
N SER A 42 -2.90 3.72 -20.53
CA SER A 42 -1.86 4.44 -21.29
C SER A 42 -0.54 3.68 -21.39
N LEU A 43 -0.20 2.86 -20.37
CA LEU A 43 1.02 2.05 -20.43
C LEU A 43 1.00 1.05 -21.60
N VAL A 44 -0.15 0.46 -21.93
CA VAL A 44 -0.29 -0.44 -23.09
C VAL A 44 0.05 0.29 -24.39
N ARG A 45 -0.46 1.52 -24.53
CA ARG A 45 -0.21 2.35 -25.73
C ARG A 45 1.23 2.78 -25.83
N SER A 46 1.86 3.17 -24.72
CA SER A 46 3.24 3.65 -24.73
C SER A 46 4.24 2.52 -24.95
N LEU A 47 4.02 1.34 -24.37
CA LEU A 47 4.83 0.15 -24.61
C LEU A 47 4.90 -0.22 -26.09
N LYS A 48 3.76 -0.18 -26.79
CA LYS A 48 3.69 -0.42 -28.25
C LYS A 48 4.49 0.62 -29.08
N LYS A 49 4.92 1.72 -28.47
CA LYS A 49 5.79 2.74 -29.06
C LYS A 49 7.25 2.68 -28.53
N GLY A 50 7.63 1.63 -27.81
CA GLY A 50 8.95 1.48 -27.22
C GLY A 50 9.23 2.42 -26.03
N VAL A 51 8.20 2.99 -25.42
CA VAL A 51 8.27 3.88 -24.26
C VAL A 51 7.52 3.28 -23.10
N ALA A 52 8.13 3.25 -21.92
CA ALA A 52 7.42 2.90 -20.69
C ALA A 52 7.43 4.07 -19.70
N PHE A 53 6.52 4.01 -18.73
CA PHE A 53 6.58 4.86 -17.55
C PHE A 53 6.62 4.02 -16.28
N HIS A 54 7.25 4.58 -15.24
CA HIS A 54 7.48 3.92 -13.96
C HIS A 54 7.15 4.87 -12.82
N HIS A 55 6.21 4.46 -11.95
CA HIS A 55 5.83 5.21 -10.75
C HIS A 55 5.26 4.26 -9.68
N GLY A 56 5.20 4.69 -8.43
CA GLY A 56 4.76 3.88 -7.29
C GLY A 56 3.32 3.36 -7.34
N GLY A 57 2.47 3.91 -8.22
CA GLY A 57 1.09 3.45 -8.43
C GLY A 57 0.95 2.33 -9.47
N LEU A 58 2.04 1.87 -10.10
CA LEU A 58 1.99 0.70 -10.99
C LEU A 58 1.75 -0.57 -10.17
N LEU A 59 1.07 -1.55 -10.79
CA LEU A 59 1.03 -2.91 -10.26
C LEU A 59 2.46 -3.48 -10.16
N ASP A 60 2.77 -4.21 -9.10
CA ASP A 60 4.10 -4.79 -8.87
C ASP A 60 4.58 -5.63 -10.05
N VAL A 61 3.68 -6.46 -10.62
CA VAL A 61 3.99 -7.26 -11.82
C VAL A 61 4.36 -6.36 -13.00
N ALA A 62 3.60 -5.30 -13.25
CA ALA A 62 3.88 -4.37 -14.35
C ALA A 62 5.19 -3.60 -14.13
N ARG A 63 5.45 -3.21 -12.89
CA ARG A 63 6.68 -2.51 -12.49
C ARG A 63 7.91 -3.37 -12.74
N LEU A 64 7.92 -4.60 -12.24
CA LEU A 64 9.03 -5.55 -12.43
C LEU A 64 9.26 -5.90 -13.90
N GLU A 65 8.19 -6.08 -14.69
CA GLU A 65 8.34 -6.36 -16.12
C GLU A 65 8.90 -5.16 -16.91
N VAL A 66 8.47 -3.94 -16.58
CA VAL A 66 9.04 -2.71 -17.17
C VAL A 66 10.51 -2.57 -16.82
N GLU A 67 10.89 -2.85 -15.58
CA GLU A 67 12.28 -2.83 -15.12
C GLU A 67 13.14 -3.85 -15.89
N ASP A 68 12.68 -5.10 -16.00
CA ASP A 68 13.38 -6.15 -16.76
C ASP A 68 13.55 -5.77 -18.24
N LEU A 69 12.46 -5.32 -18.88
CA LEU A 69 12.48 -4.93 -20.30
C LEU A 69 13.41 -3.73 -20.56
N PHE A 70 13.51 -2.81 -19.60
CA PHE A 70 14.44 -1.67 -19.70
C PHE A 70 15.90 -2.10 -19.51
N VAL A 71 16.18 -2.93 -18.50
CA VAL A 71 17.54 -3.45 -18.25
C VAL A 71 18.06 -4.27 -19.43
N ASP A 72 17.19 -5.08 -20.03
CA ASP A 72 17.52 -5.90 -21.20
C ASP A 72 17.56 -5.12 -22.54
N GLY A 73 17.22 -3.81 -22.51
CA GLY A 73 17.25 -2.93 -23.68
C GLY A 73 16.07 -3.12 -24.66
N ALA A 74 15.07 -3.93 -24.32
CA ALA A 74 13.83 -4.09 -25.09
C ALA A 74 12.99 -2.80 -25.08
N ILE A 75 13.04 -2.05 -23.99
CA ILE A 75 12.48 -0.70 -23.85
C ILE A 75 13.66 0.26 -23.77
N ARG A 76 13.74 1.23 -24.69
CA ARG A 76 14.84 2.20 -24.73
C ARG A 76 14.56 3.47 -23.94
N ASN A 77 13.30 3.85 -23.80
CA ASN A 77 12.88 5.08 -23.15
C ASN A 77 11.99 4.81 -21.95
N LEU A 78 12.40 5.28 -20.78
CA LEU A 78 11.68 5.14 -19.53
C LEU A 78 11.39 6.51 -18.92
N VAL A 79 10.12 6.82 -18.73
CA VAL A 79 9.67 8.04 -18.03
C VAL A 79 9.32 7.67 -16.60
N CYS A 80 9.98 8.27 -15.62
CA CYS A 80 9.80 7.89 -14.21
C CYS A 80 9.61 9.10 -13.31
N THR A 81 8.97 8.82 -12.18
CA THR A 81 8.93 9.74 -11.04
C THR A 81 10.14 9.52 -10.14
N SER A 82 10.21 10.21 -9.00
CA SER A 82 11.24 10.02 -7.97
C SER A 82 11.35 8.58 -7.42
N THR A 83 10.52 7.65 -7.85
CA THR A 83 10.63 6.22 -7.49
C THR A 83 11.96 5.59 -7.88
N LEU A 84 12.67 6.18 -8.86
CA LEU A 84 14.05 5.78 -9.18
C LEU A 84 15.08 6.16 -8.13
N LEU A 85 14.78 7.10 -7.23
CA LEU A 85 15.70 7.51 -6.17
C LEU A 85 15.91 6.42 -5.13
N GLN A 86 14.93 5.54 -4.91
CA GLN A 86 14.93 4.55 -3.84
C GLN A 86 14.69 3.13 -4.39
N GLY A 87 15.62 2.24 -4.09
CA GLY A 87 15.40 0.78 -4.16
C GLY A 87 15.54 0.10 -5.53
N VAL A 88 15.61 0.83 -6.65
CA VAL A 88 15.68 0.22 -7.98
C VAL A 88 17.02 0.55 -8.64
N ASN A 89 17.74 -0.47 -9.07
CA ASN A 89 19.00 -0.28 -9.80
C ASN A 89 18.74 -0.34 -11.33
N LEU A 90 18.29 0.78 -11.89
CA LEU A 90 18.06 0.94 -13.32
C LEU A 90 19.11 1.88 -13.91
N PRO A 91 20.27 1.39 -14.38
CA PRO A 91 21.27 2.21 -15.01
C PRO A 91 20.77 2.69 -16.38
N ALA A 92 20.99 3.97 -16.68
CA ALA A 92 20.65 4.59 -17.94
C ALA A 92 21.90 5.21 -18.58
N ASP A 93 22.04 5.14 -19.89
CA ASP A 93 23.14 5.80 -20.61
C ASP A 93 22.93 7.33 -20.60
N ARG A 94 21.68 7.75 -20.72
CA ARG A 94 21.25 9.15 -20.70
C ARG A 94 20.12 9.38 -19.73
N MET A 95 20.20 10.48 -18.99
CA MET A 95 19.17 10.90 -18.05
C MET A 95 18.75 12.34 -18.32
N ILE A 96 17.44 12.58 -18.37
CA ILE A 96 16.89 13.93 -18.52
C ILE A 96 16.12 14.26 -17.23
N VAL A 97 16.62 15.23 -16.47
CA VAL A 97 15.99 15.73 -15.25
C VAL A 97 15.18 16.97 -15.59
N ILE A 98 13.85 16.88 -15.46
CA ILE A 98 12.92 17.92 -15.92
C ILE A 98 12.64 18.97 -14.83
N SER A 99 12.80 18.61 -13.57
CA SER A 99 12.44 19.47 -12.44
C SER A 99 13.30 19.19 -11.22
N PRO A 100 13.71 20.25 -10.48
CA PRO A 100 14.44 20.10 -9.21
C PRO A 100 13.52 19.69 -8.04
N LYS A 101 12.32 19.17 -8.28
CA LYS A 101 11.32 18.90 -7.25
C LYS A 101 10.91 17.42 -7.19
N ILE A 102 10.66 16.96 -5.96
CA ILE A 102 10.00 15.69 -5.66
C ILE A 102 8.63 16.04 -5.05
N GLY A 103 7.55 15.93 -5.85
CA GLY A 103 6.25 16.43 -5.45
C GLY A 103 6.32 17.95 -5.21
N ASP A 104 5.96 18.37 -4.00
CA ASP A 104 5.97 19.78 -3.58
C ASP A 104 7.32 20.23 -2.93
N TYR A 105 8.26 19.30 -2.75
CA TYR A 105 9.53 19.55 -2.08
C TYR A 105 10.69 19.72 -3.07
N GLU A 106 11.62 20.58 -2.72
CA GLU A 106 12.89 20.70 -3.44
C GLU A 106 13.72 19.42 -3.35
N LEU A 107 14.31 19.01 -4.47
CA LEU A 107 15.27 17.90 -4.52
C LEU A 107 16.51 18.28 -3.70
N SER A 108 16.84 17.51 -2.67
CA SER A 108 18.06 17.79 -1.88
C SER A 108 19.32 17.50 -2.73
N HIS A 109 20.44 18.12 -2.37
CA HIS A 109 21.75 17.81 -2.95
C HIS A 109 22.03 16.30 -2.95
N PHE A 110 21.81 15.64 -1.83
CA PHE A 110 22.00 14.18 -1.68
C PHE A 110 21.09 13.37 -2.62
N ASP A 111 19.81 13.73 -2.71
CA ASP A 111 18.87 13.04 -3.58
C ASP A 111 19.21 13.28 -5.06
N PHE A 112 19.68 14.49 -5.40
CA PHE A 112 20.15 14.80 -6.74
C PHE A 112 21.40 13.98 -7.12
N LEU A 113 22.41 13.91 -6.24
CA LEU A 113 23.59 13.07 -6.48
C LEU A 113 23.24 11.58 -6.59
N ASN A 114 22.32 11.08 -5.78
CA ASN A 114 21.81 9.70 -5.90
C ASN A 114 21.09 9.45 -7.22
N LEU A 115 20.38 10.45 -7.73
CA LEU A 115 19.68 10.37 -9.01
C LEU A 115 20.69 10.32 -10.16
N ILE A 116 21.61 11.28 -10.24
CA ILE A 116 22.59 11.36 -11.31
C ILE A 116 23.60 10.22 -11.27
N GLY A 117 23.92 9.69 -10.09
CA GLY A 117 24.78 8.51 -9.92
C GLY A 117 24.23 7.22 -10.55
N ARG A 118 23.00 7.23 -11.08
CA ARG A 118 22.42 6.12 -11.86
C ARG A 118 22.67 6.25 -13.36
N ALA A 119 23.21 7.37 -13.82
CA ALA A 119 23.64 7.54 -15.21
C ALA A 119 25.01 6.88 -15.41
N GLY A 120 25.11 6.07 -16.46
CA GLY A 120 26.30 5.29 -16.81
C GLY A 120 26.20 3.82 -16.40
N ARG A 121 26.63 2.94 -17.30
CA ARG A 121 26.70 1.49 -17.08
C ARG A 121 28.16 1.08 -17.03
N ILE A 122 28.66 0.63 -15.89
CA ILE A 122 30.05 0.20 -15.68
C ILE A 122 30.52 -0.81 -16.75
N ASN A 123 29.59 -1.64 -17.24
CA ASN A 123 29.92 -2.71 -18.20
C ASN A 123 29.82 -2.29 -19.68
N THR A 124 29.19 -1.15 -20.02
CA THR A 124 28.91 -0.74 -21.40
C THR A 124 29.28 0.70 -21.72
N SER A 125 29.36 1.57 -20.73
CA SER A 125 29.67 2.99 -20.89
C SER A 125 30.51 3.50 -19.72
N LEU A 126 31.62 4.16 -20.01
CA LEU A 126 32.50 4.76 -18.99
C LEU A 126 31.94 6.05 -18.39
N TYR A 127 30.92 6.65 -19.01
CA TYR A 127 30.23 7.84 -18.51
C TYR A 127 28.76 7.81 -18.86
N GLY A 128 27.94 8.43 -18.01
CA GLY A 128 26.54 8.73 -18.28
C GLY A 128 26.36 10.18 -18.65
N GLU A 129 25.45 10.47 -19.56
CA GLU A 129 25.07 11.83 -19.94
C GLU A 129 23.84 12.27 -19.14
N ILE A 130 23.92 13.45 -18.52
CA ILE A 130 22.84 14.02 -17.72
C ILE A 130 22.46 15.37 -18.27
N PHE A 131 21.22 15.53 -18.63
CA PHE A 131 20.63 16.76 -19.13
C PHE A 131 19.63 17.29 -18.11
N CYS A 132 19.88 18.51 -17.60
CA CYS A 132 18.94 19.19 -16.71
C CYS A 132 18.18 20.25 -17.51
N ILE A 133 16.85 20.19 -17.46
CA ILE A 133 16.03 21.21 -18.13
C ILE A 133 15.84 22.35 -17.14
N GLN A 134 16.35 23.55 -17.51
CA GLN A 134 16.21 24.77 -16.71
C GLN A 134 15.77 25.93 -17.61
N LEU A 135 15.09 26.91 -17.02
CA LEU A 135 14.77 28.16 -17.72
C LEU A 135 16.03 29.01 -17.89
N VAL A 136 15.97 29.99 -18.76
CA VAL A 136 17.16 30.82 -19.16
C VAL A 136 17.83 31.49 -17.95
N ASP A 137 17.09 31.80 -16.89
CA ASP A 137 17.60 32.49 -15.70
C ASP A 137 17.72 31.55 -14.47
N GLU A 138 17.69 30.22 -14.68
CA GLU A 138 17.76 29.21 -13.60
C GLU A 138 19.07 28.42 -13.75
N GLU A 139 19.84 28.31 -12.66
CA GLU A 139 21.09 27.53 -12.55
C GLU A 139 20.93 26.42 -11.48
N TRP A 140 19.71 25.89 -11.30
CA TRP A 140 19.44 24.97 -10.21
C TRP A 140 20.30 23.70 -10.24
N ALA A 141 20.75 23.26 -11.40
CA ALA A 141 21.54 22.03 -11.50
C ALA A 141 22.98 22.25 -11.01
N GLU A 142 23.56 23.38 -11.35
CA GLU A 142 24.89 23.83 -10.90
C GLU A 142 24.85 24.05 -9.38
N ASP A 143 23.82 24.72 -8.86
CA ASP A 143 23.61 24.94 -7.42
C ASP A 143 23.55 23.61 -6.67
N LYS A 144 22.87 22.58 -7.24
CA LYS A 144 22.78 21.25 -6.62
C LYS A 144 24.09 20.47 -6.68
N ILE A 145 24.95 20.68 -7.66
CA ILE A 145 26.26 20.02 -7.76
C ILE A 145 27.26 20.69 -6.82
N GLU A 146 27.29 22.03 -6.77
CA GLU A 146 28.24 22.80 -5.99
C GLU A 146 27.90 22.91 -4.52
N SER A 147 26.64 22.57 -4.14
CA SER A 147 26.21 22.59 -2.75
C SER A 147 27.06 21.65 -1.89
N ASN A 148 27.67 22.21 -0.85
CA ASN A 148 28.36 21.45 0.20
C ASN A 148 27.43 21.17 1.39
N GLU A 149 26.11 21.10 1.15
CA GLU A 149 25.14 20.80 2.21
C GLU A 149 25.42 19.42 2.82
N THR A 150 26.05 19.41 3.96
CA THR A 150 26.07 18.23 4.83
C THR A 150 24.71 18.14 5.53
N LYS A 151 23.88 17.21 5.11
CA LYS A 151 22.61 16.95 5.77
C LYS A 151 22.93 16.28 7.11
N GLU A 152 22.82 17.03 8.21
CA GLU A 152 22.78 16.41 9.54
C GLU A 152 21.64 15.42 9.56
N ILE A 153 21.96 14.15 9.83
CA ILE A 153 20.95 13.10 10.00
C ILE A 153 20.30 13.32 11.37
N GLN A 154 19.26 14.12 11.41
CA GLN A 154 18.43 14.27 12.59
C GLN A 154 17.26 13.28 12.53
N SER A 155 16.97 12.66 13.67
CA SER A 155 15.76 11.85 13.83
C SER A 155 14.53 12.70 13.51
N SER A 156 13.68 12.21 12.59
CA SER A 156 12.43 12.90 12.22
C SER A 156 11.50 13.09 13.43
N VAL A 157 11.56 12.18 14.39
CA VAL A 157 10.84 12.24 15.66
C VAL A 157 11.33 13.43 16.50
N LEU A 158 12.64 13.57 16.71
CA LEU A 158 13.21 14.67 17.48
C LEU A 158 12.95 16.02 16.85
N ARG A 159 13.09 16.14 15.51
CA ARG A 159 12.80 17.37 14.81
C ARG A 159 11.34 17.79 15.01
N LYS A 160 10.38 16.86 14.80
CA LYS A 160 8.96 17.13 14.99
C LYS A 160 8.62 17.41 16.46
N LEU A 161 9.24 16.72 17.40
CA LEU A 161 9.02 16.96 18.82
C LEU A 161 9.46 18.38 19.23
N ASN A 162 10.58 18.84 18.71
CA ASN A 162 11.06 20.21 18.96
C ASN A 162 10.18 21.28 18.29
N GLU A 163 9.66 20.97 17.08
CA GLU A 163 8.76 21.87 16.33
C GLU A 163 7.37 21.98 16.95
N TYR A 164 6.79 20.88 17.44
CA TYR A 164 5.43 20.80 17.98
C TYR A 164 5.37 20.57 19.48
N SER A 165 6.37 20.95 20.23
CA SER A 165 6.56 20.60 21.66
C SER A 165 5.34 20.93 22.54
N GLU A 166 4.77 22.13 22.42
CA GLU A 166 3.61 22.56 23.21
C GLU A 166 2.36 21.74 22.88
N SER A 167 2.08 21.56 21.59
CA SER A 167 0.94 20.76 21.13
C SER A 167 1.07 19.29 21.55
N VAL A 168 2.26 18.70 21.44
CA VAL A 168 2.52 17.32 21.88
C VAL A 168 2.28 17.16 23.38
N VAL A 169 2.77 18.08 24.21
CA VAL A 169 2.53 18.07 25.66
C VAL A 169 1.05 18.19 25.98
N SER A 170 0.29 18.98 25.20
CA SER A 170 -1.16 19.14 25.39
C SER A 170 -1.95 17.89 24.99
N TYR A 171 -1.49 17.15 23.97
CA TYR A 171 -2.17 15.94 23.46
C TYR A 171 -1.72 14.64 24.13
N ILE A 172 -0.76 14.68 25.06
CA ILE A 172 -0.16 13.44 25.59
C ILE A 172 -1.14 12.59 26.42
N ASP A 173 -2.18 13.18 26.96
CA ASP A 173 -3.23 12.53 27.77
C ASP A 173 -4.65 12.84 27.27
N VAL A 174 -4.80 13.39 26.06
CA VAL A 174 -6.09 13.76 25.50
C VAL A 174 -6.88 12.53 25.11
N TYR A 175 -8.16 12.52 25.43
CA TYR A 175 -9.08 11.43 25.13
C TYR A 175 -9.35 11.29 23.63
N THR A 176 -9.67 10.08 23.19
CA THR A 176 -9.69 9.63 21.80
C THR A 176 -10.58 10.42 20.84
N GLU A 177 -11.74 10.90 21.29
CA GLU A 177 -12.68 11.66 20.42
C GLU A 177 -12.08 12.99 19.99
N ASP A 178 -11.36 13.66 20.89
CA ASP A 178 -10.70 14.93 20.60
C ASP A 178 -9.51 14.76 19.64
N ILE A 179 -8.87 13.58 19.63
CA ILE A 179 -7.75 13.27 18.71
C ILE A 179 -8.24 13.10 17.27
N ILE A 180 -9.38 12.42 17.08
CA ILE A 180 -9.96 12.20 15.74
C ILE A 180 -10.45 13.51 15.12
N ASP A 181 -10.95 14.43 15.93
CA ASP A 181 -11.49 15.72 15.49
C ASP A 181 -10.47 16.87 15.55
N ALA A 182 -9.24 16.64 16.02
CA ALA A 182 -8.17 17.64 16.09
C ALA A 182 -7.80 18.16 14.71
N GLN A 183 -8.47 19.22 14.29
CA GLN A 183 -8.19 19.94 13.05
C GLN A 183 -6.93 20.79 13.27
N GLY A 184 -5.87 20.53 12.51
CA GLY A 184 -4.72 21.40 12.42
C GLY A 184 -3.39 20.83 12.93
N ASP A 185 -3.39 19.93 13.93
CA ASP A 185 -2.18 19.41 14.56
C ASP A 185 -2.01 17.87 14.41
N LEU A 186 -2.42 17.32 13.27
CA LEU A 186 -2.32 15.86 13.03
C LEU A 186 -0.89 15.32 13.25
N LYS A 187 0.14 16.12 12.97
CA LYS A 187 1.54 15.73 13.20
C LYS A 187 1.85 15.63 14.69
N ALA A 188 1.34 16.58 15.50
CA ALA A 188 1.52 16.57 16.95
C ALA A 188 0.73 15.42 17.60
N VAL A 189 -0.49 15.16 17.14
CA VAL A 189 -1.33 14.04 17.60
C VAL A 189 -0.64 12.69 17.31
N THR A 190 -0.16 12.49 16.08
CA THR A 190 0.57 11.28 15.70
C THR A 190 1.83 11.09 16.55
N LEU A 191 2.54 12.17 16.83
CA LEU A 191 3.75 12.10 17.66
C LEU A 191 3.41 11.82 19.13
N ALA A 192 2.34 12.40 19.68
CA ALA A 192 1.87 12.09 21.03
C ALA A 192 1.46 10.60 21.15
N SER A 193 0.75 10.07 20.17
CA SER A 193 0.43 8.64 20.07
C SER A 193 1.68 7.76 20.08
N TYR A 194 2.67 8.11 19.25
CA TYR A 194 3.95 7.40 19.20
C TYR A 194 4.68 7.43 20.55
N LEU A 195 4.75 8.59 21.20
CA LEU A 195 5.40 8.73 22.52
C LEU A 195 4.66 7.94 23.60
N ARG A 196 3.33 7.89 23.59
CA ARG A 196 2.53 7.01 24.47
C ARG A 196 2.91 5.55 24.28
N SER A 197 2.97 5.10 23.01
CA SER A 197 3.35 3.72 22.70
C SER A 197 4.76 3.40 23.20
N GLN A 198 5.75 4.26 22.92
CA GLN A 198 7.14 4.05 23.38
C GLN A 198 7.23 4.04 24.90
N PHE A 199 6.53 4.93 25.58
CA PHE A 199 6.49 4.96 27.04
C PHE A 199 6.00 3.65 27.66
N LEU A 200 4.98 3.04 27.06
CA LEU A 200 4.37 1.80 27.55
C LEU A 200 5.21 0.54 27.26
N VAL A 201 5.87 0.50 26.09
CA VAL A 201 6.48 -0.75 25.59
C VAL A 201 8.00 -0.71 25.52
N ASP A 202 8.62 0.47 25.39
CA ASP A 202 10.07 0.66 25.30
C ASP A 202 10.50 1.94 26.03
N ARG A 203 10.50 1.87 27.34
CA ARG A 203 10.84 3.01 28.20
C ARG A 203 12.24 3.56 27.95
N GLU A 204 13.20 2.69 27.66
CA GLU A 204 14.57 3.10 27.37
C GLU A 204 14.65 3.96 26.09
N HIS A 205 13.91 3.55 25.05
CA HIS A 205 13.84 4.34 23.82
C HIS A 205 13.10 5.67 24.02
N TYR A 206 12.01 5.67 24.77
CA TYR A 206 11.32 6.91 25.17
C TYR A 206 12.26 7.86 25.88
N ASP A 207 12.99 7.39 26.91
CA ASP A 207 13.91 8.23 27.67
C ASP A 207 15.04 8.79 26.80
N LYS A 208 15.55 8.03 25.83
CA LYS A 208 16.51 8.52 24.81
C LYS A 208 15.94 9.62 23.94
N ILE A 209 14.69 9.51 23.50
CA ILE A 209 14.02 10.55 22.70
C ILE A 209 13.88 11.83 23.54
N ILE A 210 13.38 11.72 24.76
CA ILE A 210 13.12 12.86 25.63
C ILE A 210 14.43 13.56 26.04
N SER A 211 15.47 12.81 26.40
CA SER A 211 16.77 13.38 26.80
C SER A 211 17.49 14.13 25.67
N ASN A 212 17.23 13.77 24.42
CA ASN A 212 17.79 14.44 23.23
C ASN A 212 16.86 15.56 22.67
N SER A 213 15.70 15.79 23.28
CA SER A 213 14.76 16.82 22.84
C SER A 213 15.08 18.19 23.47
N ASN A 214 14.51 19.25 22.88
CA ASN A 214 14.58 20.62 23.42
C ASN A 214 13.45 20.91 24.43
N LEU A 215 12.79 19.89 24.98
CA LEU A 215 11.77 20.05 25.99
C LEU A 215 12.35 20.60 27.29
N THR A 216 11.64 21.53 27.91
CA THR A 216 12.00 22.04 29.23
C THR A 216 11.78 20.97 30.30
N SER A 217 12.52 21.05 31.41
CA SER A 217 12.36 20.13 32.55
C SER A 217 10.91 20.10 33.08
N ASN A 218 10.18 21.19 32.98
CA ASN A 218 8.77 21.24 33.39
C ASN A 218 7.87 20.50 32.40
N GLN A 219 8.07 20.64 31.08
CA GLN A 219 7.34 19.89 30.06
C GLN A 219 7.60 18.38 30.20
N ILE A 220 8.85 17.97 30.37
CA ILE A 220 9.22 16.57 30.60
C ILE A 220 8.48 16.01 31.83
N ARG A 221 8.53 16.73 32.95
CA ARG A 221 7.86 16.30 34.19
C ARG A 221 6.34 16.18 33.99
N VAL A 222 5.71 17.15 33.32
CA VAL A 222 4.26 17.13 33.04
C VAL A 222 3.91 15.92 32.17
N MET A 223 4.65 15.69 31.09
CA MET A 223 4.43 14.55 30.20
C MET A 223 4.60 13.23 30.93
N THR A 224 5.69 13.04 31.67
CA THR A 224 5.97 11.81 32.40
C THR A 224 4.86 11.50 33.40
N ASN A 225 4.46 12.46 34.23
CA ASN A 225 3.40 12.27 35.21
C ASN A 225 2.06 11.88 34.55
N ARG A 226 1.73 12.48 33.40
CA ARG A 226 0.49 12.15 32.66
C ARG A 226 0.57 10.77 32.04
N LEU A 227 1.72 10.38 31.52
CA LEU A 227 1.93 9.03 30.93
C LEU A 227 1.92 7.94 32.02
N GLU A 228 2.49 8.21 33.21
CA GLU A 228 2.39 7.30 34.36
C GLU A 228 0.94 7.12 34.80
N ALA A 229 0.18 8.22 34.89
CA ALA A 229 -1.25 8.15 35.20
C ALA A 229 -2.07 7.37 34.15
N LEU A 230 -1.69 7.47 32.87
CA LEU A 230 -2.30 6.67 31.80
C LEU A 230 -1.93 5.19 31.92
N GLU A 231 -0.68 4.85 32.19
CA GLU A 231 -0.23 3.47 32.37
C GLU A 231 -0.99 2.76 33.50
N ASP A 232 -1.36 3.48 34.56
CA ASP A 232 -2.10 2.92 35.71
C ASP A 232 -3.58 2.62 35.38
N VAL A 233 -4.17 3.27 34.38
CA VAL A 233 -5.59 3.10 34.03
C VAL A 233 -5.84 2.24 32.80
N LEU A 234 -4.86 2.09 31.92
CA LEU A 234 -4.98 1.27 30.73
C LEU A 234 -5.06 -0.21 31.10
N LYS A 235 -6.04 -0.91 30.53
CA LYS A 235 -6.28 -2.34 30.75
C LYS A 235 -5.65 -3.24 29.69
N VAL A 236 -5.43 -2.69 28.50
CA VAL A 236 -4.88 -3.45 27.37
C VAL A 236 -3.49 -4.01 27.71
N PRO A 237 -3.23 -5.31 27.42
CA PRO A 237 -1.89 -5.89 27.59
C PRO A 237 -0.84 -5.19 26.73
N LYS A 238 0.36 -4.94 27.30
CA LYS A 238 1.46 -4.24 26.63
C LYS A 238 1.93 -4.94 25.36
N ASP A 239 1.83 -6.27 25.29
CA ASP A 239 2.18 -7.05 24.09
C ASP A 239 1.27 -6.74 22.90
N ILE A 240 0.00 -6.42 23.12
CA ILE A 240 -0.92 -5.97 22.06
C ILE A 240 -0.51 -4.58 21.57
N VAL A 241 -0.17 -3.66 22.46
CA VAL A 241 0.34 -2.33 22.07
C VAL A 241 1.66 -2.47 21.28
N TYR A 242 2.55 -3.33 21.72
CA TYR A 242 3.84 -3.59 21.04
C TYR A 242 3.66 -4.12 19.61
N LYS A 243 2.72 -5.03 19.39
CA LYS A 243 2.40 -5.58 18.06
C LYS A 243 1.76 -4.56 17.12
N ASN A 244 1.15 -3.51 17.66
CA ASN A 244 0.38 -2.52 16.91
C ASN A 244 0.92 -1.09 17.06
N PRO A 245 2.21 -0.83 16.71
CA PRO A 245 2.93 0.41 17.03
C PRO A 245 2.39 1.66 16.28
N PHE A 246 1.56 1.47 15.26
CA PHE A 246 0.99 2.56 14.45
C PHE A 246 -0.43 2.95 14.88
N ILE A 247 -0.92 2.40 15.98
CA ILE A 247 -2.26 2.69 16.52
C ILE A 247 -2.08 3.26 17.92
N ASP A 248 -2.88 4.29 18.22
CA ASP A 248 -2.83 4.94 19.53
C ASP A 248 -3.22 3.95 20.65
N PRO A 249 -2.41 3.80 21.70
CA PRO A 249 -2.71 2.94 22.83
C PRO A 249 -4.06 3.21 23.49
N LEU A 250 -4.54 4.47 23.50
CA LEU A 250 -5.86 4.81 24.03
C LEU A 250 -7.00 4.20 23.21
N LEU A 251 -6.85 4.21 21.87
CA LEU A 251 -7.83 3.57 20.97
C LEU A 251 -7.76 2.04 21.06
N ILE A 252 -6.58 1.47 21.25
CA ILE A 252 -6.41 0.03 21.48
C ILE A 252 -7.12 -0.37 22.78
N ASP A 253 -6.95 0.41 23.85
CA ASP A 253 -7.60 0.16 25.14
C ASP A 253 -9.12 0.29 25.05
N GLN A 254 -9.62 1.25 24.28
CA GLN A 254 -11.06 1.40 24.01
C GLN A 254 -11.64 0.13 23.32
N LEU A 255 -10.97 -0.39 22.31
CA LEU A 255 -11.37 -1.64 21.66
C LEU A 255 -11.32 -2.80 22.65
N TYR A 256 -10.24 -2.91 23.45
CA TYR A 256 -10.08 -3.95 24.47
C TYR A 256 -11.22 -3.93 25.48
N PHE A 257 -11.55 -2.74 26.00
CA PHE A 257 -12.67 -2.54 26.95
C PHE A 257 -14.01 -2.93 26.34
N LEU A 258 -14.27 -2.57 25.08
CA LEU A 258 -15.52 -2.93 24.39
C LEU A 258 -15.65 -4.44 24.21
N VAL A 259 -14.57 -5.14 23.81
CA VAL A 259 -14.57 -6.60 23.68
C VAL A 259 -14.77 -7.28 25.04
N GLU A 260 -14.12 -6.78 26.10
CA GLU A 260 -14.29 -7.27 27.48
C GLU A 260 -15.74 -7.11 27.95
N SER A 261 -16.31 -5.92 27.82
CA SER A 261 -17.63 -5.57 28.37
C SER A 261 -18.79 -6.20 27.60
N GLU A 262 -18.70 -6.34 26.30
CA GLU A 262 -19.75 -6.88 25.44
C GLU A 262 -19.67 -8.40 25.27
N GLY A 263 -18.50 -8.98 25.54
CA GLY A 263 -18.18 -10.38 25.33
C GLY A 263 -17.69 -10.71 23.92
N VAL A 264 -16.71 -11.61 23.86
CA VAL A 264 -16.00 -12.03 22.62
C VAL A 264 -16.95 -12.47 21.50
N ASN A 265 -18.07 -13.10 21.83
CA ASN A 265 -19.03 -13.62 20.86
C ASN A 265 -19.62 -12.55 19.93
N LYS A 266 -19.70 -11.29 20.37
CA LYS A 266 -20.15 -10.15 19.51
C LYS A 266 -19.07 -9.63 18.56
N TRP A 267 -17.85 -10.12 18.73
CA TRP A 267 -16.69 -9.68 17.97
C TRP A 267 -16.09 -10.78 17.10
N MET A 268 -16.67 -11.99 17.12
CA MET A 268 -16.23 -13.12 16.30
C MET A 268 -16.96 -13.13 14.96
N ILE A 269 -16.26 -13.54 13.90
CA ILE A 269 -16.83 -13.72 12.57
C ILE A 269 -16.84 -15.21 12.21
N ASP A 270 -18.01 -15.79 12.03
CA ASP A 270 -18.17 -17.18 11.57
C ASP A 270 -18.34 -17.20 10.04
N LYS A 271 -17.50 -17.96 9.36
CA LYS A 271 -17.62 -18.20 7.93
C LYS A 271 -18.91 -18.92 7.54
N TYR A 272 -19.39 -19.81 8.43
CA TYR A 272 -20.58 -20.64 8.24
C TYR A 272 -21.56 -20.47 9.41
N PRO A 273 -22.16 -19.27 9.56
CA PRO A 273 -23.04 -19.00 10.68
C PRO A 273 -24.22 -19.97 10.72
N ARG A 274 -24.56 -20.47 11.93
CA ARG A 274 -25.67 -21.37 12.12
C ARG A 274 -26.98 -20.60 12.08
N VAL A 275 -27.86 -20.89 11.13
CA VAL A 275 -29.21 -20.32 11.08
C VAL A 275 -30.07 -20.96 12.16
N ARG A 276 -30.47 -20.21 13.18
CA ARG A 276 -31.53 -20.59 14.12
C ARG A 276 -32.61 -19.52 14.12
N SER A 277 -33.84 -19.91 13.88
CA SER A 277 -35.00 -19.04 14.04
C SER A 277 -35.39 -18.93 15.52
N GLY A 278 -35.65 -17.72 16.01
CA GLY A 278 -36.42 -17.50 17.22
C GLY A 278 -35.65 -17.19 18.52
N VAL A 279 -34.45 -16.65 18.48
CA VAL A 279 -33.69 -16.26 19.68
C VAL A 279 -33.54 -14.75 19.76
N ALA A 280 -34.02 -14.16 20.85
CA ALA A 280 -34.00 -12.72 21.10
C ALA A 280 -32.72 -12.20 21.84
N ASP A 281 -31.64 -12.98 21.89
CA ASP A 281 -30.38 -12.58 22.51
C ASP A 281 -29.52 -11.87 21.49
N PRO A 282 -29.12 -10.57 21.69
CA PRO A 282 -28.29 -9.84 20.78
C PRO A 282 -26.94 -10.51 20.45
N ASN A 283 -26.38 -11.29 21.38
CA ASN A 283 -25.14 -12.04 21.15
C ASN A 283 -25.36 -13.19 20.18
N VAL A 284 -26.49 -13.84 20.29
CA VAL A 284 -26.92 -14.96 19.46
C VAL A 284 -27.35 -14.45 18.09
N GLU A 285 -28.01 -13.28 18.04
CA GLU A 285 -28.42 -12.66 16.79
C GLU A 285 -27.22 -12.30 15.89
N PHE A 286 -26.12 -11.77 16.45
CA PHE A 286 -24.90 -11.49 15.69
C PHE A 286 -24.34 -12.77 15.05
N GLN A 287 -24.28 -13.89 15.74
CA GLN A 287 -23.77 -15.16 15.23
C GLN A 287 -24.65 -15.79 14.12
N PHE A 288 -25.91 -15.35 14.00
CA PHE A 288 -26.82 -15.82 12.95
C PHE A 288 -26.83 -14.92 11.71
N MET A 289 -26.18 -13.77 11.75
CA MET A 289 -25.94 -12.98 10.56
C MET A 289 -25.12 -13.81 9.56
N ASN A 290 -25.37 -13.62 8.26
CA ASN A 290 -24.46 -14.20 7.28
C ASN A 290 -23.05 -13.60 7.43
N TYR A 291 -22.06 -14.31 6.91
CA TYR A 291 -20.66 -13.90 6.98
C TYR A 291 -20.44 -12.42 6.58
N TYR A 292 -21.01 -11.98 5.44
CA TYR A 292 -20.85 -10.61 4.97
C TYR A 292 -21.38 -9.56 5.97
N ASN A 293 -22.54 -9.82 6.58
CA ASN A 293 -23.14 -8.90 7.55
C ASN A 293 -22.35 -8.86 8.86
N GLN A 294 -21.82 -9.99 9.33
CA GLN A 294 -20.90 -10.02 10.48
C GLN A 294 -19.63 -9.20 10.18
N TYR A 295 -18.97 -9.47 9.04
CA TYR A 295 -17.79 -8.73 8.59
C TYR A 295 -18.07 -7.22 8.50
N LYS A 296 -19.17 -6.84 7.86
CA LYS A 296 -19.61 -5.45 7.77
C LYS A 296 -19.80 -4.82 9.15
N SER A 297 -20.45 -5.53 10.08
CA SER A 297 -20.70 -5.04 11.45
C SER A 297 -19.36 -4.78 12.17
N ILE A 298 -18.42 -5.71 12.10
CA ILE A 298 -17.09 -5.54 12.72
C ILE A 298 -16.35 -4.35 12.13
N VAL A 299 -16.24 -4.26 10.80
CA VAL A 299 -15.51 -3.15 10.17
C VAL A 299 -16.16 -1.80 10.45
N THR A 300 -17.51 -1.72 10.51
CA THR A 300 -18.21 -0.49 10.89
C THR A 300 -17.92 -0.10 12.34
N ARG A 301 -17.91 -1.07 13.27
CA ARG A 301 -17.57 -0.81 14.67
C ARG A 301 -16.12 -0.41 14.87
N LEU A 302 -15.20 -0.96 14.07
CA LEU A 302 -13.81 -0.50 14.05
C LEU A 302 -13.72 0.93 13.51
N ASP A 303 -14.52 1.30 12.51
CA ASP A 303 -14.59 2.67 12.03
C ASP A 303 -15.10 3.65 13.09
N ASP A 304 -16.11 3.26 13.85
CA ASP A 304 -16.65 4.07 14.96
C ASP A 304 -15.59 4.36 16.05
N ILE A 305 -14.62 3.45 16.26
CA ILE A 305 -13.53 3.61 17.24
C ILE A 305 -12.35 4.38 16.63
N PHE A 306 -11.93 3.99 15.43
CA PHE A 306 -10.66 4.42 14.85
C PHE A 306 -10.79 5.52 13.79
N GLY A 307 -11.99 5.82 13.30
CA GLY A 307 -12.21 6.80 12.23
C GLY A 307 -11.57 6.40 10.91
N ILE A 308 -11.67 5.13 10.52
CA ILE A 308 -11.02 4.56 9.31
C ILE A 308 -11.46 5.31 8.05
N GLU A 309 -12.75 5.63 7.92
CA GLU A 309 -13.29 6.42 6.80
C GLU A 309 -12.66 7.81 6.75
N LYS A 310 -12.45 8.45 7.90
CA LYS A 310 -11.77 9.75 8.02
C LYS A 310 -10.29 9.61 7.60
N GLU A 311 -9.54 8.64 8.14
CA GLU A 311 -8.12 8.40 7.79
C GLU A 311 -7.93 8.21 6.28
N ILE A 312 -8.78 7.42 5.62
CA ILE A 312 -8.71 7.15 4.18
C ILE A 312 -8.96 8.39 3.32
N ASN A 313 -9.87 9.26 3.74
CA ASN A 313 -10.30 10.42 2.94
C ASN A 313 -9.62 11.72 3.33
N TYR A 314 -8.81 11.73 4.38
CA TYR A 314 -8.09 12.91 4.83
C TYR A 314 -6.82 13.14 4.01
N LYS A 315 -6.49 14.41 3.74
CA LYS A 315 -5.20 14.83 3.25
C LYS A 315 -4.40 15.48 4.39
N GLU A 316 -3.07 15.41 4.32
CA GLU A 316 -2.17 16.06 5.29
C GLU A 316 -2.38 17.57 5.44
N ASP A 317 -2.99 18.22 4.44
CA ASP A 317 -3.31 19.65 4.43
C ASP A 317 -4.65 20.00 5.12
N GLY A 318 -5.30 19.04 5.78
CA GLY A 318 -6.58 19.24 6.46
C GLY A 318 -7.78 19.39 5.53
N VAL A 319 -7.60 19.29 4.22
CA VAL A 319 -8.69 19.39 3.25
C VAL A 319 -9.29 18.01 3.00
N SER A 320 -10.55 17.85 3.46
CA SER A 320 -11.33 16.64 3.11
C SER A 320 -11.37 16.45 1.59
N ARG A 321 -11.07 15.26 1.12
CA ARG A 321 -11.29 14.87 -0.28
C ARG A 321 -12.79 14.85 -0.57
N LYS A 322 -13.42 16.03 -0.73
CA LYS A 322 -14.73 16.15 -1.42
C LYS A 322 -14.52 15.88 -2.91
N SER A 323 -14.01 14.71 -3.25
CA SER A 323 -13.75 14.37 -4.64
C SER A 323 -14.68 13.25 -5.09
N SER A 324 -14.79 13.10 -6.40
CA SER A 324 -15.46 11.98 -7.03
C SER A 324 -14.89 10.60 -6.63
N TYR A 325 -13.88 10.57 -5.79
CA TYR A 325 -13.13 9.40 -5.32
C TYR A 325 -13.23 9.17 -3.80
N TYR A 326 -14.25 9.71 -3.16
CA TYR A 326 -14.52 9.45 -1.74
C TYR A 326 -14.81 7.96 -1.50
N VAL A 327 -14.20 7.40 -0.46
CA VAL A 327 -14.35 6.00 -0.05
C VAL A 327 -15.13 5.96 1.26
N SER A 328 -16.42 5.62 1.19
CA SER A 328 -17.19 5.37 2.41
C SER A 328 -16.84 4.03 3.03
N ILE A 329 -17.10 3.87 4.33
CA ILE A 329 -16.89 2.61 5.04
C ILE A 329 -17.65 1.45 4.37
N PHE A 330 -18.86 1.69 3.83
CA PHE A 330 -19.61 0.67 3.11
C PHE A 330 -18.96 0.25 1.80
N LYS A 331 -18.32 1.19 1.10
CA LYS A 331 -17.53 0.89 -0.10
C LYS A 331 -16.29 0.06 0.30
N LEU A 332 -15.60 0.46 1.37
CA LEU A 332 -14.44 -0.25 1.90
C LEU A 332 -14.76 -1.72 2.22
N VAL A 333 -15.84 -1.95 2.97
CA VAL A 333 -16.33 -3.31 3.31
C VAL A 333 -16.65 -4.14 2.06
N ASN A 334 -17.40 -3.56 1.13
CA ASN A 334 -17.80 -4.27 -0.08
C ASN A 334 -16.60 -4.61 -0.98
N ASP A 335 -15.69 -3.67 -1.14
CA ASP A 335 -14.54 -3.85 -2.02
C ASP A 335 -13.49 -4.79 -1.40
N SER A 336 -13.25 -4.71 -0.07
CA SER A 336 -12.39 -5.66 0.64
C SER A 336 -12.93 -7.09 0.58
N HIS A 337 -14.24 -7.27 0.74
CA HIS A 337 -14.86 -8.59 0.59
C HIS A 337 -14.69 -9.15 -0.83
N LYS A 338 -14.92 -8.34 -1.86
CA LYS A 338 -14.72 -8.74 -3.27
C LYS A 338 -13.25 -9.01 -3.58
N TRP A 339 -12.34 -8.24 -3.00
CA TRP A 339 -10.90 -8.46 -3.14
C TRP A 339 -10.49 -9.82 -2.58
N MET A 340 -10.94 -10.17 -1.37
CA MET A 340 -10.72 -11.48 -0.78
C MET A 340 -11.44 -12.64 -1.52
N GLN A 341 -12.47 -12.35 -2.33
CA GLN A 341 -13.07 -13.33 -3.25
C GLN A 341 -12.22 -13.57 -4.51
N GLY A 342 -11.02 -12.99 -4.61
CA GLY A 342 -10.12 -13.18 -5.74
C GLY A 342 -10.42 -12.28 -6.95
N ARG A 343 -11.24 -11.22 -6.80
CA ARG A 343 -11.50 -10.28 -7.90
C ARG A 343 -10.22 -9.53 -8.25
N ASN A 344 -9.90 -9.39 -9.54
CA ASN A 344 -8.75 -8.66 -10.04
C ASN A 344 -9.00 -7.14 -10.14
N TYR A 345 -7.97 -6.37 -10.45
CA TYR A 345 -8.07 -4.91 -10.60
C TYR A 345 -9.07 -4.50 -11.68
N ARG A 346 -9.10 -5.23 -12.79
CA ARG A 346 -10.04 -4.99 -13.89
C ARG A 346 -11.49 -4.95 -13.42
N PHE A 347 -11.88 -5.86 -12.51
CA PHE A 347 -13.23 -5.88 -11.96
C PHE A 347 -13.61 -4.55 -11.30
N PHE A 348 -12.73 -3.96 -10.50
CA PHE A 348 -12.99 -2.68 -9.82
C PHE A 348 -12.93 -1.50 -10.78
N ILE A 349 -12.04 -1.54 -11.78
CA ILE A 349 -11.93 -0.51 -12.81
C ILE A 349 -13.21 -0.49 -13.65
N ASP A 350 -13.68 -1.63 -14.15
CA ASP A 350 -14.89 -1.73 -14.97
C ASP A 350 -16.15 -1.29 -14.20
N ASP A 351 -16.25 -1.63 -12.90
CA ASP A 351 -17.34 -1.16 -12.03
C ASP A 351 -17.33 0.38 -11.93
N MET A 352 -16.16 0.98 -11.75
CA MET A 352 -16.02 2.44 -11.70
C MET A 352 -16.26 3.11 -13.06
N VAL A 353 -15.77 2.55 -14.15
CA VAL A 353 -16.04 3.03 -15.52
C VAL A 353 -17.55 3.04 -15.76
N THR A 354 -18.22 1.95 -15.42
CA THR A 354 -19.67 1.84 -15.57
C THR A 354 -20.40 2.92 -14.75
N LYS A 355 -20.10 3.02 -13.44
CA LYS A 355 -20.79 3.93 -12.52
C LYS A 355 -20.50 5.41 -12.77
N LYS A 356 -19.26 5.76 -13.13
CA LYS A 356 -18.83 7.15 -13.22
C LYS A 356 -18.87 7.73 -14.63
N LEU A 357 -18.71 6.91 -15.65
CA LEU A 357 -18.65 7.34 -17.04
C LEU A 357 -19.86 6.84 -17.84
N THR A 358 -19.97 5.55 -18.06
CA THR A 358 -20.95 4.97 -19.00
C THR A 358 -22.39 5.29 -18.58
N SER A 359 -22.74 5.10 -17.29
CA SER A 359 -24.11 5.40 -16.80
C SER A 359 -24.50 6.87 -16.87
N LYS A 360 -23.51 7.78 -17.02
CA LYS A 360 -23.69 9.22 -17.15
C LYS A 360 -23.53 9.71 -18.59
N GLY A 361 -23.38 8.82 -19.57
CA GLY A 361 -23.15 9.18 -20.96
C GLY A 361 -21.79 9.87 -21.22
N ILE A 362 -20.82 9.73 -20.32
CA ILE A 362 -19.49 10.31 -20.46
C ILE A 362 -18.62 9.37 -21.29
N SER A 363 -17.97 9.90 -22.33
CA SER A 363 -17.05 9.13 -23.17
C SER A 363 -15.87 8.57 -22.36
N VAL A 364 -15.49 7.33 -22.67
CA VAL A 364 -14.32 6.66 -22.07
C VAL A 364 -13.10 6.99 -22.93
N ASP A 365 -12.06 7.51 -22.29
CA ASP A 365 -10.76 7.83 -22.92
C ASP A 365 -9.59 7.42 -22.01
N TYR A 366 -8.37 7.49 -22.55
CA TYR A 366 -7.14 7.11 -21.83
C TYR A 366 -6.97 7.85 -20.51
N LYS A 367 -7.14 9.18 -20.49
CA LYS A 367 -6.92 10.00 -19.28
C LYS A 367 -7.88 9.62 -18.17
N LYS A 368 -9.13 9.31 -18.51
CA LYS A 368 -10.14 8.88 -17.53
C LYS A 368 -9.84 7.47 -17.02
N ILE A 369 -9.40 6.56 -17.89
CA ILE A 369 -9.00 5.22 -17.50
C ILE A 369 -7.78 5.28 -16.58
N ASP A 370 -6.75 6.07 -16.90
CA ASP A 370 -5.58 6.24 -16.05
C ASP A 370 -5.95 6.80 -14.67
N GLY A 371 -6.82 7.81 -14.63
CA GLY A 371 -7.31 8.38 -13.36
C GLY A 371 -8.08 7.36 -12.52
N ILE A 372 -8.94 6.54 -13.15
CA ILE A 372 -9.65 5.46 -12.47
C ILE A 372 -8.67 4.36 -12.02
N THR A 373 -7.72 3.98 -12.87
CA THR A 373 -6.70 2.98 -12.53
C THR A 373 -5.87 3.41 -11.33
N ASN A 374 -5.36 4.64 -11.32
CA ASN A 374 -4.60 5.19 -10.20
C ASN A 374 -5.43 5.20 -8.90
N PHE A 375 -6.71 5.55 -8.99
CA PHE A 375 -7.58 5.49 -7.81
C PHE A 375 -7.77 4.05 -7.32
N VAL A 376 -8.07 3.10 -8.22
CA VAL A 376 -8.31 1.69 -7.86
C VAL A 376 -7.05 1.05 -7.29
N THR A 377 -5.87 1.28 -7.88
CA THR A 377 -4.61 0.75 -7.37
C THR A 377 -4.28 1.33 -5.98
N THR A 378 -4.44 2.64 -5.80
CA THR A 378 -4.27 3.27 -4.47
C THR A 378 -5.30 2.73 -3.46
N HIS A 379 -6.57 2.60 -3.87
CA HIS A 379 -7.62 2.06 -3.00
C HIS A 379 -7.30 0.64 -2.53
N ILE A 380 -6.87 -0.24 -3.44
CA ILE A 380 -6.50 -1.61 -3.07
C ILE A 380 -5.22 -1.62 -2.23
N ASN A 381 -4.13 -1.02 -2.72
CA ASN A 381 -2.82 -1.15 -2.11
C ASN A 381 -2.67 -0.35 -0.81
N THR A 382 -3.38 0.77 -0.66
CA THR A 382 -3.31 1.60 0.55
C THR A 382 -4.49 1.37 1.47
N ASN A 383 -5.73 1.53 0.95
CA ASN A 383 -6.89 1.51 1.84
C ASN A 383 -7.27 0.09 2.29
N LEU A 384 -7.23 -0.90 1.36
CA LEU A 384 -7.59 -2.27 1.70
C LEU A 384 -6.42 -3.03 2.32
N THR A 385 -5.27 -3.12 1.62
CA THR A 385 -4.17 -4.02 2.01
C THR A 385 -3.16 -3.39 2.97
N PHE A 386 -3.35 -2.15 3.38
CA PHE A 386 -2.55 -1.50 4.41
C PHE A 386 -3.42 -0.95 5.55
N ILE A 387 -4.29 0.04 5.30
CA ILE A 387 -5.07 0.68 6.37
C ILE A 387 -6.05 -0.30 7.02
N LEU A 388 -6.90 -0.98 6.24
CA LEU A 388 -7.88 -1.90 6.81
C LEU A 388 -7.21 -3.16 7.42
N VAL A 389 -6.13 -3.65 6.83
CA VAL A 389 -5.32 -4.75 7.38
C VAL A 389 -4.79 -4.40 8.76
N LYS A 390 -4.27 -3.18 8.96
CA LYS A 390 -3.79 -2.67 10.26
C LYS A 390 -4.85 -2.85 11.35
N TYR A 391 -6.09 -2.44 11.09
CA TYR A 391 -7.18 -2.51 12.07
C TYR A 391 -7.75 -3.92 12.25
N LEU A 392 -7.81 -4.72 11.19
CA LEU A 392 -8.20 -6.13 11.30
C LEU A 392 -7.17 -6.97 12.05
N SER A 393 -5.89 -6.65 11.93
CA SER A 393 -4.82 -7.31 12.70
C SER A 393 -4.96 -6.99 14.19
N LEU A 394 -5.11 -5.71 14.54
CA LEU A 394 -5.36 -5.30 15.91
C LEU A 394 -6.63 -5.97 16.49
N TRP A 395 -7.72 -5.96 15.74
CA TRP A 395 -8.96 -6.61 16.17
C TRP A 395 -8.74 -8.10 16.47
N ALA A 396 -8.02 -8.81 15.61
CA ALA A 396 -7.69 -10.22 15.84
C ALA A 396 -6.82 -10.43 17.08
N ASP A 397 -5.82 -9.56 17.31
CA ASP A 397 -4.97 -9.60 18.51
C ASP A 397 -5.80 -9.40 19.79
N VAL A 398 -6.66 -8.38 19.81
CA VAL A 398 -7.51 -8.08 20.97
C VAL A 398 -8.50 -9.22 21.22
N VAL A 399 -9.25 -9.67 20.21
CA VAL A 399 -10.24 -10.74 20.36
C VAL A 399 -9.58 -12.04 20.80
N SER A 400 -8.42 -12.39 20.24
CA SER A 400 -7.68 -13.61 20.59
C SER A 400 -7.14 -13.60 22.02
N SER A 401 -6.91 -12.42 22.61
CA SER A 401 -6.41 -12.32 23.99
C SER A 401 -7.43 -12.82 25.03
N PHE A 402 -8.71 -12.82 24.68
CA PHE A 402 -9.79 -13.34 25.50
C PHE A 402 -10.12 -14.82 25.24
N MET A 403 -9.34 -15.51 24.39
CA MET A 403 -9.58 -16.89 23.97
C MET A 403 -8.53 -17.84 24.52
N THR A 404 -8.96 -19.07 24.80
CA THR A 404 -8.06 -20.20 25.04
C THR A 404 -7.35 -20.64 23.75
N GLU A 405 -6.31 -21.44 23.83
CA GLU A 405 -5.58 -21.96 22.67
C GLU A 405 -6.48 -22.84 21.78
N GLU A 406 -7.37 -23.61 22.38
CA GLU A 406 -8.34 -24.43 21.65
C GLU A 406 -9.34 -23.55 20.88
N GLU A 407 -9.86 -22.50 21.51
CA GLU A 407 -10.76 -21.55 20.85
C GLU A 407 -10.09 -20.81 19.71
N ARG A 408 -8.81 -20.40 19.86
CA ARG A 408 -8.04 -19.79 18.76
C ARG A 408 -7.90 -20.73 17.57
N THR A 409 -7.61 -21.99 17.81
CA THR A 409 -7.49 -23.01 16.76
C THR A 409 -8.81 -23.22 16.02
N LEU A 410 -9.93 -23.34 16.76
CA LEU A 410 -11.26 -23.49 16.18
C LEU A 410 -11.70 -22.27 15.35
N ASN A 411 -11.25 -21.08 15.74
CA ASN A 411 -11.62 -19.81 15.12
C ASN A 411 -10.52 -19.23 14.22
N ALA A 412 -9.54 -20.03 13.81
CA ALA A 412 -8.39 -19.59 13.02
C ALA A 412 -8.75 -18.86 11.73
N PHE A 413 -9.95 -19.13 11.15
CA PHE A 413 -10.38 -18.46 9.93
C PHE A 413 -10.47 -16.93 10.12
N PHE A 414 -11.21 -16.47 11.12
CA PHE A 414 -11.39 -15.02 11.29
C PHE A 414 -10.12 -14.35 11.85
N LEU A 415 -9.31 -15.04 12.65
CA LEU A 415 -8.04 -14.54 13.15
C LEU A 415 -7.03 -14.27 12.02
N ASN A 416 -7.19 -14.91 10.87
CA ASN A 416 -6.36 -14.74 9.67
C ASN A 416 -6.96 -13.78 8.62
N LEU A 417 -8.05 -13.07 8.94
CA LEU A 417 -8.69 -12.18 7.97
C LEU A 417 -7.78 -11.04 7.47
N SER A 418 -6.91 -10.51 8.33
CA SER A 418 -5.92 -9.50 7.93
C SER A 418 -4.99 -10.04 6.85
N SER A 419 -4.43 -11.23 7.02
CA SER A 419 -3.58 -11.89 6.01
C SER A 419 -4.36 -12.25 4.74
N MET A 420 -5.61 -12.71 4.87
CA MET A 420 -6.46 -12.98 3.71
C MET A 420 -6.78 -11.71 2.91
N LEU A 421 -6.96 -10.59 3.58
CA LEU A 421 -7.16 -9.29 2.93
C LEU A 421 -5.88 -8.79 2.27
N GLU A 422 -4.75 -8.88 2.92
CA GLU A 422 -3.44 -8.51 2.38
C GLU A 422 -3.13 -9.32 1.12
N MET A 423 -3.28 -10.65 1.19
CA MET A 423 -3.05 -11.57 0.09
C MET A 423 -4.19 -11.56 -0.96
N GLY A 424 -5.34 -10.99 -0.63
CA GLY A 424 -6.49 -10.84 -1.53
C GLY A 424 -7.20 -12.15 -1.87
N SER A 425 -7.23 -13.12 -0.97
CA SER A 425 -7.95 -14.37 -1.17
C SER A 425 -8.47 -15.00 0.11
N TYR A 426 -9.70 -15.53 0.06
CA TYR A 426 -10.25 -16.46 1.07
C TYR A 426 -9.87 -17.92 0.80
N ASP A 427 -9.39 -18.23 -0.41
CA ASP A 427 -9.12 -19.60 -0.82
C ASP A 427 -7.78 -20.08 -0.23
N PRO A 428 -7.80 -21.08 0.68
CA PRO A 428 -6.58 -21.59 1.27
C PRO A 428 -5.56 -22.10 0.24
N GLN A 429 -6.03 -22.68 -0.87
CA GLN A 429 -5.14 -23.18 -1.92
C GLN A 429 -4.41 -22.03 -2.64
N VAL A 430 -5.10 -20.89 -2.85
CA VAL A 430 -4.45 -19.69 -3.41
C VAL A 430 -3.38 -19.19 -2.45
N LEU A 431 -3.70 -19.11 -1.15
CA LEU A 431 -2.76 -18.65 -0.13
C LEU A 431 -1.55 -19.57 -0.01
N GLU A 432 -1.75 -20.88 -0.05
CA GLU A 432 -0.66 -21.85 -0.05
C GLU A 432 0.24 -21.73 -1.29
N VAL A 433 -0.34 -21.53 -2.48
CA VAL A 433 0.44 -21.30 -3.72
C VAL A 433 1.25 -20.02 -3.61
N MET A 434 0.66 -18.95 -3.07
CA MET A 434 1.36 -17.66 -2.87
C MET A 434 2.51 -17.77 -1.85
N ALA A 435 2.41 -18.65 -0.86
CA ALA A 435 3.48 -18.91 0.11
C ALA A 435 4.77 -19.45 -0.52
N TYR A 436 4.71 -19.98 -1.75
CA TYR A 436 5.88 -20.36 -2.55
C TYR A 436 6.47 -19.19 -3.37
N GLY A 437 6.11 -17.95 -3.10
CA GLY A 437 6.62 -16.77 -3.80
C GLY A 437 5.95 -16.48 -5.14
N ILE A 438 4.82 -17.13 -5.41
CA ILE A 438 4.03 -16.90 -6.63
C ILE A 438 3.07 -15.75 -6.40
N ASN A 439 3.08 -14.74 -7.29
CA ASN A 439 2.20 -13.59 -7.16
C ASN A 439 0.71 -13.99 -7.26
N ARG A 440 -0.15 -13.15 -6.67
CA ARG A 440 -1.60 -13.41 -6.54
C ARG A 440 -2.29 -13.71 -7.88
N SER A 441 -2.03 -12.93 -8.92
CA SER A 441 -2.70 -13.12 -10.22
C SER A 441 -2.33 -14.47 -10.85
N THR A 442 -1.07 -14.86 -10.73
CA THR A 442 -0.60 -16.18 -11.20
C THR A 442 -1.18 -17.31 -10.36
N ALA A 443 -1.22 -17.20 -9.04
CA ALA A 443 -1.80 -18.21 -8.15
C ALA A 443 -3.29 -18.47 -8.46
N ILE A 444 -4.06 -17.41 -8.64
CA ILE A 444 -5.48 -17.50 -9.03
C ILE A 444 -5.64 -18.15 -10.41
N GLU A 445 -4.82 -17.73 -11.38
CA GLU A 445 -4.90 -18.28 -12.74
C GLU A 445 -4.51 -19.77 -12.79
N LEU A 446 -3.49 -20.19 -12.03
CA LEU A 446 -3.09 -21.58 -11.88
C LEU A 446 -4.27 -22.47 -11.45
N LEU A 447 -4.91 -22.10 -10.33
CA LEU A 447 -6.00 -22.88 -9.73
C LEU A 447 -7.29 -22.82 -10.55
N LYS A 448 -7.51 -21.72 -11.27
CA LYS A 448 -8.62 -21.59 -12.21
C LYS A 448 -8.48 -22.52 -13.44
N LYS A 449 -7.26 -22.64 -13.97
CA LYS A 449 -6.98 -23.48 -15.15
C LYS A 449 -6.85 -24.97 -14.82
N GLN A 450 -6.32 -25.27 -13.64
CA GLN A 450 -6.14 -26.64 -13.17
C GLN A 450 -6.32 -26.70 -11.65
N LYS A 451 -7.40 -27.33 -11.19
CA LYS A 451 -7.63 -27.51 -9.76
C LYS A 451 -6.60 -28.49 -9.16
N MET A 452 -6.19 -28.22 -7.95
CA MET A 452 -5.38 -29.13 -7.14
C MET A 452 -6.25 -30.33 -6.70
N LYS A 453 -5.69 -31.53 -6.78
CA LYS A 453 -6.37 -32.75 -6.30
C LYS A 453 -6.31 -32.83 -4.79
N SER A 454 -7.32 -33.46 -4.16
CA SER A 454 -7.44 -33.58 -2.70
C SER A 454 -6.25 -34.27 -2.01
N GLU A 455 -5.59 -35.19 -2.69
CA GLU A 455 -4.43 -35.95 -2.16
C GLU A 455 -3.08 -35.36 -2.56
N GLN A 456 -3.07 -34.24 -3.30
CA GLN A 456 -1.86 -33.63 -3.85
C GLN A 456 -1.41 -32.49 -2.92
N THR A 457 -0.13 -32.48 -2.55
CA THR A 457 0.46 -31.33 -1.86
C THR A 457 0.65 -30.17 -2.85
N THR A 458 0.65 -28.94 -2.33
CA THR A 458 0.86 -27.73 -3.13
C THR A 458 2.19 -27.79 -3.90
N TRP A 459 3.25 -28.30 -3.27
CA TRP A 459 4.54 -28.50 -3.94
C TRP A 459 4.43 -29.48 -5.13
N GLN A 460 3.77 -30.64 -4.95
CA GLN A 460 3.54 -31.60 -6.03
C GLN A 460 2.70 -31.02 -7.17
N TYR A 461 1.68 -30.23 -6.82
CA TYR A 461 0.85 -29.52 -7.78
C TYR A 461 1.68 -28.57 -8.65
N LEU A 462 2.52 -27.73 -8.03
CA LEU A 462 3.36 -26.76 -8.72
C LEU A 462 4.44 -27.42 -9.59
N MET A 463 5.09 -28.49 -9.10
CA MET A 463 6.09 -29.24 -9.86
C MET A 463 5.52 -29.97 -11.09
N GLN A 464 4.27 -30.44 -11.00
CA GLN A 464 3.60 -31.20 -12.06
C GLN A 464 2.69 -30.35 -12.94
N TYR A 465 2.69 -29.02 -12.74
CA TYR A 465 1.80 -28.13 -13.46
C TYR A 465 2.12 -28.10 -14.96
N ASN A 466 1.07 -28.20 -15.81
CA ASN A 466 1.22 -28.09 -17.24
C ASN A 466 1.36 -26.62 -17.68
N LEU A 467 2.59 -26.20 -17.98
CA LEU A 467 2.93 -24.84 -18.38
C LEU A 467 2.21 -24.34 -19.64
N ASP A 468 1.78 -25.23 -20.54
CA ASP A 468 1.10 -24.85 -21.79
C ASP A 468 -0.28 -24.25 -21.55
N ARG A 469 -0.83 -24.43 -20.34
CA ARG A 469 -2.11 -23.85 -19.95
C ARG A 469 -2.00 -22.39 -19.53
N LEU A 470 -0.79 -21.89 -19.32
CA LEU A 470 -0.54 -20.55 -18.83
C LEU A 470 -0.18 -19.58 -19.95
N SER A 471 -0.57 -18.32 -19.78
CA SER A 471 -0.01 -17.23 -20.59
C SER A 471 1.50 -17.13 -20.37
N PRO A 472 2.26 -16.58 -21.33
CA PRO A 472 3.72 -16.50 -21.21
C PRO A 472 4.17 -15.80 -19.92
N LEU A 473 3.47 -14.77 -19.48
CA LEU A 473 3.82 -14.01 -18.27
C LEU A 473 3.60 -14.83 -16.99
N HIS A 474 2.46 -15.50 -16.84
CA HIS A 474 2.22 -16.39 -15.69
C HIS A 474 3.18 -17.56 -15.67
N ARG A 475 3.54 -18.09 -16.84
CA ARG A 475 4.58 -19.13 -16.97
C ARG A 475 5.94 -18.64 -16.45
N LYS A 476 6.36 -17.43 -16.85
CA LYS A 476 7.58 -16.78 -16.37
C LYS A 476 7.62 -16.69 -14.83
N TYR A 477 6.52 -16.26 -14.20
CA TYR A 477 6.46 -16.13 -12.74
C TYR A 477 6.50 -17.50 -12.03
N LEU A 478 5.84 -18.50 -12.58
CA LEU A 478 5.93 -19.86 -12.03
C LEU A 478 7.36 -20.41 -12.13
N GLN A 479 8.03 -20.18 -13.26
CA GLN A 479 9.42 -20.60 -13.47
C GLN A 479 10.41 -19.82 -12.57
N ARG A 480 10.21 -18.53 -12.35
CA ARG A 480 11.00 -17.73 -11.40
C ARG A 480 10.90 -18.25 -9.97
N ALA A 481 9.74 -18.77 -9.58
CA ALA A 481 9.55 -19.44 -8.29
C ALA A 481 10.17 -20.85 -8.23
N GLY A 482 10.85 -21.30 -9.29
CA GLY A 482 11.54 -22.59 -9.34
C GLY A 482 10.67 -23.78 -9.77
N PHE A 483 9.47 -23.54 -10.31
CA PHE A 483 8.54 -24.58 -10.70
C PHE A 483 8.38 -24.68 -12.23
N GLY A 484 7.95 -25.85 -12.71
CA GLY A 484 7.65 -26.05 -14.13
C GLY A 484 8.87 -26.10 -15.04
N SER A 485 10.07 -26.25 -14.53
CA SER A 485 11.24 -26.50 -15.36
C SER A 485 11.25 -27.97 -15.83
N SER A 486 11.39 -28.15 -17.12
CA SER A 486 11.48 -29.50 -17.74
C SER A 486 12.80 -30.25 -17.49
N LYS A 487 13.59 -29.84 -16.50
CA LYS A 487 14.81 -30.56 -16.08
C LYS A 487 14.82 -30.66 -14.54
N PRO A 488 14.83 -31.92 -14.00
CA PRO A 488 15.32 -32.09 -12.64
C PRO A 488 16.81 -31.70 -12.63
N ALA A 489 17.19 -30.92 -11.61
CA ALA A 489 18.58 -30.58 -11.35
C ALA A 489 19.39 -31.85 -11.05
#